data_47002123499e150f9a0f47ce43e0d2c4
#
_entry.id   47002123499e150f9a0f47ce43e0d2c4
#
_cell.length_a   1.000
_cell.length_b   1.000
_cell.length_c   1.000
_cell.angle_alpha   90.00
_cell.angle_beta   90.00
_cell.angle_gamma   90.00
#
_symmetry.space_group_name_H-M   'P 1'
#
loop_
_entity.id
_entity.type
_entity.pdbx_description
1 polymer ?
#
loop_
_entity_poly.entity_id
_entity_poly.type
_entity_poly.pdbx_seq_one_letter_code
_entity_poly.pdbx_strand_id
1 'polypeptide(L)'
;TTVEVRDLFFNTPARRKFLRTEKTEFGHLEEVIKRLALSRFDVAFSLKHNQKVIHNLRPADTQSAQEKRVASVCGPAFMQQALHIEMEAPGLRLWGWVGLPTFSRSQMDLQYFFVNGRVVKDKLVGHAVRQAYRDVLFHGRHPAFVLYLELEPASLDVNVHPTKNEVRFRDGRLVHDFIFRSLHKTLAQVRPETPTGGTVEQLGVMQDPTQLQPQGLQAGVFSGQTQVDLGQVAGNPTSSMSPMSWSPSASSQYSPAQIQEQSRVYA
;
A
#
# COMPACT_ATOMS: atom_id res chain seq x y z
N THR A 1 -1.49 35.51 12.26
CA THR A 1 -0.24 35.20 12.96
C THR A 1 0.82 34.83 11.94
N THR A 2 2.02 35.44 12.05
CA THR A 2 3.19 35.10 11.22
C THR A 2 4.27 34.51 12.11
N VAL A 3 4.88 33.43 11.67
CA VAL A 3 6.04 32.81 12.33
C VAL A 3 7.20 32.80 11.32
N GLU A 4 8.34 33.38 11.71
CA GLU A 4 9.52 33.42 10.88
C GLU A 4 10.67 32.73 11.61
N VAL A 5 11.32 31.77 10.94
CA VAL A 5 12.48 31.06 11.47
C VAL A 5 13.68 31.38 10.57
N ARG A 6 14.72 31.97 11.14
CA ARG A 6 15.97 32.30 10.47
C ARG A 6 17.11 31.49 11.05
N ASP A 7 18.14 31.22 10.26
CA ASP A 7 19.36 30.53 10.69
C ASP A 7 19.12 29.26 11.48
N LEU A 8 18.31 28.36 10.93
CA LEU A 8 17.94 27.09 11.55
C LEU A 8 19.19 26.34 12.06
N PHE A 9 19.18 25.95 13.34
CA PHE A 9 20.29 25.31 14.04
C PHE A 9 21.56 26.17 14.19
N PHE A 10 21.44 27.50 14.19
CA PHE A 10 22.58 28.40 14.47
C PHE A 10 23.28 28.07 15.79
N ASN A 11 22.50 27.87 16.86
CA ASN A 11 23.00 27.55 18.20
C ASN A 11 23.23 26.07 18.46
N THR A 12 22.99 25.21 17.49
CA THR A 12 23.16 23.74 17.60
C THR A 12 23.91 23.17 16.39
N PRO A 13 25.22 23.47 16.24
CA PRO A 13 25.99 23.11 15.07
C PRO A 13 26.04 21.59 14.82
N ALA A 14 25.95 20.77 15.88
CA ALA A 14 25.84 19.33 15.75
C ALA A 14 24.60 18.91 14.95
N ARG A 15 23.43 19.52 15.21
CA ARG A 15 22.21 19.26 14.43
C ARG A 15 22.28 19.77 13.01
N ARG A 16 22.96 20.88 12.77
CA ARG A 16 23.16 21.44 11.43
C ARG A 16 23.88 20.46 10.50
N LYS A 17 24.80 19.63 11.03
CA LYS A 17 25.51 18.61 10.26
C LYS A 17 24.60 17.48 9.75
N PHE A 18 23.43 17.29 10.32
CA PHE A 18 22.43 16.28 9.88
C PHE A 18 21.51 16.80 8.77
N LEU A 19 21.52 18.10 8.47
CA LEU A 19 20.78 18.63 7.33
C LEU A 19 21.34 18.03 6.04
N ARG A 20 20.43 17.59 5.20
CA ARG A 20 20.75 17.03 3.91
C ARG A 20 20.75 18.13 2.83
N THR A 21 20.66 17.73 1.57
CA THR A 21 20.56 18.69 0.47
C THR A 21 19.23 19.45 0.54
N GLU A 22 19.22 20.71 0.08
CA GLU A 22 18.02 21.55 0.02
C GLU A 22 16.81 20.81 -0.60
N LYS A 23 17.05 20.08 -1.70
CA LYS A 23 16.02 19.29 -2.37
C LYS A 23 15.43 18.21 -1.45
N THR A 24 16.26 17.55 -0.65
CA THR A 24 15.78 16.50 0.28
C THR A 24 15.00 17.12 1.42
N GLU A 25 15.50 18.20 2.02
CA GLU A 25 14.80 18.90 3.11
C GLU A 25 13.48 19.47 2.62
N PHE A 26 13.47 20.08 1.43
CA PHE A 26 12.25 20.58 0.84
C PHE A 26 11.22 19.46 0.60
N GLY A 27 11.66 18.30 0.13
CA GLY A 27 10.78 17.12 -0.04
C GLY A 27 10.10 16.71 1.28
N HIS A 28 10.81 16.78 2.40
CA HIS A 28 10.24 16.51 3.73
C HIS A 28 9.20 17.57 4.13
N LEU A 29 9.48 18.84 3.87
CA LEU A 29 8.54 19.95 4.14
C LEU A 29 7.28 19.83 3.27
N GLU A 30 7.45 19.54 1.99
CA GLU A 30 6.35 19.32 1.05
C GLU A 30 5.44 18.17 1.52
N GLU A 31 6.02 17.07 1.98
CA GLU A 31 5.27 15.94 2.50
C GLU A 31 4.45 16.30 3.76
N VAL A 32 4.99 17.15 4.64
CA VAL A 32 4.23 17.67 5.80
C VAL A 32 3.02 18.49 5.33
N ILE A 33 3.22 19.39 4.37
CA ILE A 33 2.12 20.22 3.83
C ILE A 33 1.07 19.35 3.13
N LYS A 34 1.46 18.33 2.36
CA LYS A 34 0.55 17.36 1.74
C LYS A 34 -0.35 16.69 2.78
N ARG A 35 0.24 16.21 3.87
CA ARG A 35 -0.50 15.58 4.97
C ARG A 35 -1.47 16.53 5.64
N LEU A 36 -1.04 17.74 5.95
CA LEU A 36 -1.89 18.76 6.54
C LEU A 36 -3.05 19.14 5.61
N ALA A 37 -2.77 19.32 4.33
CA ALA A 37 -3.78 19.67 3.32
C ALA A 37 -4.82 18.57 3.10
N LEU A 38 -4.43 17.31 3.24
CA LEU A 38 -5.35 16.16 3.19
C LEU A 38 -6.10 15.97 4.51
N SER A 39 -5.54 16.39 5.66
CA SER A 39 -6.22 16.27 6.97
C SER A 39 -7.27 17.36 7.22
N ARG A 40 -7.16 18.51 6.53
CA ARG A 40 -8.03 19.69 6.74
C ARG A 40 -8.48 20.25 5.40
N PHE A 41 -9.58 19.73 4.92
CA PHE A 41 -10.17 20.19 3.66
C PHE A 41 -10.77 21.59 3.76
N ASP A 42 -11.19 22.00 4.94
CA ASP A 42 -11.75 23.30 5.28
C ASP A 42 -10.73 24.46 5.22
N VAL A 43 -9.43 24.17 5.25
CA VAL A 43 -8.35 25.15 5.29
C VAL A 43 -7.65 25.28 3.94
N ALA A 44 -7.31 26.51 3.55
CA ALA A 44 -6.45 26.77 2.39
C ALA A 44 -4.98 26.58 2.76
N PHE A 45 -4.21 25.99 1.84
CA PHE A 45 -2.76 25.83 2.00
C PHE A 45 -2.03 26.40 0.79
N SER A 46 -0.95 27.15 1.03
CA SER A 46 -0.03 27.61 0.01
C SER A 46 1.41 27.29 0.40
N LEU A 47 2.14 26.65 -0.50
CA LEU A 47 3.57 26.37 -0.33
C LEU A 47 4.34 27.04 -1.43
N LYS A 48 5.33 27.83 -1.03
CA LYS A 48 6.29 28.47 -1.95
C LYS A 48 7.71 28.00 -1.63
N HIS A 49 8.51 27.83 -2.65
CA HIS A 49 9.93 27.51 -2.53
C HIS A 49 10.70 28.38 -3.53
N ASN A 50 11.70 29.13 -3.05
CA ASN A 50 12.49 30.06 -3.87
C ASN A 50 11.60 30.95 -4.77
N GLN A 51 10.59 31.60 -4.15
CA GLN A 51 9.59 32.47 -4.79
C GLN A 51 8.61 31.77 -5.77
N LYS A 52 8.83 30.50 -6.09
CA LYS A 52 7.93 29.71 -6.93
C LYS A 52 6.83 29.09 -6.08
N VAL A 53 5.57 29.24 -6.53
CA VAL A 53 4.43 28.56 -5.93
C VAL A 53 4.48 27.09 -6.33
N ILE A 54 4.58 26.20 -5.34
CA ILE A 54 4.57 24.73 -5.54
C ILE A 54 3.16 24.20 -5.37
N HIS A 55 2.48 24.59 -4.30
CA HIS A 55 1.08 24.23 -4.05
C HIS A 55 0.27 25.50 -3.76
N ASN A 56 -0.96 25.52 -4.27
CA ASN A 56 -1.99 26.50 -3.94
C ASN A 56 -3.33 25.79 -3.86
N LEU A 57 -3.69 25.36 -2.65
CA LEU A 57 -4.83 24.51 -2.37
C LEU A 57 -5.92 25.34 -1.69
N ARG A 58 -7.07 25.48 -2.35
CA ARG A 58 -8.24 26.20 -1.81
C ARG A 58 -9.02 25.32 -0.85
N PRO A 59 -9.87 25.85 0.04
CA PRO A 59 -10.81 25.06 0.82
C PRO A 59 -11.66 24.16 -0.08
N ALA A 60 -12.07 23.00 0.42
CA ALA A 60 -12.74 21.97 -0.35
C ALA A 60 -13.91 21.40 0.46
N ASP A 61 -15.05 22.10 0.45
CA ASP A 61 -16.22 21.77 1.26
C ASP A 61 -17.15 20.76 0.56
N THR A 62 -16.92 20.48 -0.73
CA THR A 62 -17.68 19.49 -1.51
C THR A 62 -16.80 18.33 -1.94
N GLN A 63 -17.40 17.16 -2.16
CA GLN A 63 -16.68 15.97 -2.62
C GLN A 63 -15.85 16.28 -3.89
N SER A 64 -16.43 16.95 -4.89
CA SER A 64 -15.71 17.32 -6.12
C SER A 64 -14.51 18.24 -5.84
N ALA A 65 -14.63 19.17 -4.87
CA ALA A 65 -13.50 20.01 -4.45
C ALA A 65 -12.42 19.21 -3.70
N GLN A 66 -12.83 18.26 -2.87
CA GLN A 66 -11.91 17.33 -2.18
C GLN A 66 -11.16 16.46 -3.18
N GLU A 67 -11.84 15.90 -4.17
CA GLU A 67 -11.22 15.12 -5.26
C GLU A 67 -10.19 15.95 -6.05
N LYS A 68 -10.49 17.21 -6.36
CA LYS A 68 -9.53 18.12 -7.00
C LYS A 68 -8.30 18.37 -6.12
N ARG A 69 -8.49 18.49 -4.79
CA ARG A 69 -7.39 18.64 -3.85
C ARG A 69 -6.55 17.36 -3.78
N VAL A 70 -7.19 16.20 -3.67
CA VAL A 70 -6.50 14.90 -3.69
C VAL A 70 -5.72 14.72 -5.00
N ALA A 71 -6.32 15.07 -6.15
CA ALA A 71 -5.63 15.06 -7.44
C ALA A 71 -4.41 16.00 -7.46
N SER A 72 -4.51 17.18 -6.84
CA SER A 72 -3.39 18.14 -6.75
C SER A 72 -2.25 17.64 -5.86
N VAL A 73 -2.54 16.84 -4.84
CA VAL A 73 -1.57 16.33 -3.86
C VAL A 73 -0.98 14.98 -4.30
N CYS A 74 -1.83 14.05 -4.72
CA CYS A 74 -1.46 12.67 -5.05
C CYS A 74 -1.20 12.44 -6.54
N GLY A 75 -1.54 13.44 -7.37
CA GLY A 75 -1.45 13.38 -8.82
C GLY A 75 -2.78 13.01 -9.49
N PRO A 76 -3.05 13.56 -10.69
CA PRO A 76 -4.29 13.28 -11.43
C PRO A 76 -4.44 11.81 -11.81
N ALA A 77 -3.33 11.12 -12.10
CA ALA A 77 -3.34 9.69 -12.44
C ALA A 77 -3.87 8.81 -11.29
N PHE A 78 -3.64 9.19 -10.02
CA PHE A 78 -4.25 8.52 -8.88
C PHE A 78 -5.77 8.67 -8.92
N MET A 79 -6.28 9.88 -9.05
CA MET A 79 -7.73 10.13 -9.04
C MET A 79 -8.47 9.49 -10.21
N GLN A 80 -7.86 9.41 -11.39
CA GLN A 80 -8.43 8.73 -12.55
C GLN A 80 -8.59 7.22 -12.34
N GLN A 81 -7.81 6.63 -11.45
CA GLN A 81 -7.81 5.21 -11.14
C GLN A 81 -8.09 4.94 -9.66
N ALA A 82 -8.81 5.81 -9.00
CA ALA A 82 -9.23 5.66 -7.62
C ALA A 82 -10.76 5.51 -7.53
N LEU A 83 -11.18 4.71 -6.55
CA LEU A 83 -12.57 4.57 -6.16
C LEU A 83 -12.81 5.36 -4.88
N HIS A 84 -13.89 6.13 -4.84
CA HIS A 84 -14.41 6.67 -3.60
C HIS A 84 -15.11 5.57 -2.82
N ILE A 85 -14.78 5.46 -1.55
CA ILE A 85 -15.45 4.53 -0.63
C ILE A 85 -16.04 5.29 0.53
N GLU A 86 -17.18 4.81 1.00
CA GLU A 86 -17.80 5.26 2.23
C GLU A 86 -18.53 4.08 2.86
N MET A 87 -18.07 3.68 4.05
CA MET A 87 -18.58 2.52 4.79
C MET A 87 -18.79 2.89 6.24
N GLU A 88 -19.92 2.47 6.79
CA GLU A 88 -20.30 2.72 8.18
C GLU A 88 -20.55 1.41 8.92
N ALA A 89 -20.17 1.41 10.19
CA ALA A 89 -20.50 0.37 11.16
C ALA A 89 -20.76 1.07 12.52
N PRO A 90 -21.37 0.42 13.49
CA PRO A 90 -21.61 1.03 14.80
C PRO A 90 -20.31 1.59 15.40
N GLY A 91 -20.25 2.93 15.54
CA GLY A 91 -19.11 3.65 16.10
C GLY A 91 -17.89 3.78 15.19
N LEU A 92 -17.98 3.37 13.91
CA LEU A 92 -16.90 3.44 12.93
C LEU A 92 -17.41 3.97 11.59
N ARG A 93 -16.68 4.90 10.97
CA ARG A 93 -16.90 5.33 9.60
C ARG A 93 -15.56 5.35 8.86
N LEU A 94 -15.49 4.66 7.73
CA LEU A 94 -14.33 4.67 6.84
C LEU A 94 -14.72 5.27 5.50
N TRP A 95 -14.02 6.32 5.10
CA TRP A 95 -14.25 6.97 3.82
C TRP A 95 -12.96 7.43 3.15
N GLY A 96 -13.03 7.80 1.89
CA GLY A 96 -11.88 8.30 1.14
C GLY A 96 -11.71 7.62 -0.21
N TRP A 97 -10.48 7.53 -0.69
CA TRP A 97 -10.16 7.04 -2.04
C TRP A 97 -9.12 5.93 -1.98
N VAL A 98 -9.38 4.88 -2.73
CA VAL A 98 -8.50 3.71 -2.88
C VAL A 98 -8.14 3.52 -4.34
N GLY A 99 -6.86 3.38 -4.65
CA GLY A 99 -6.41 3.12 -6.00
C GLY A 99 -6.83 1.73 -6.48
N LEU A 100 -7.25 1.64 -7.73
CA LEU A 100 -7.46 0.36 -8.39
C LEU A 100 -6.17 -0.47 -8.38
N PRO A 101 -6.24 -1.81 -8.41
CA PRO A 101 -5.06 -2.66 -8.49
C PRO A 101 -4.14 -2.34 -9.67
N THR A 102 -4.70 -1.81 -10.76
CA THR A 102 -3.97 -1.31 -11.94
C THR A 102 -3.08 -0.10 -11.63
N PHE A 103 -3.48 0.73 -10.64
CA PHE A 103 -2.70 1.85 -10.13
C PHE A 103 -1.92 1.43 -8.88
N SER A 104 -0.97 0.55 -9.03
CA SER A 104 -0.10 0.13 -7.93
C SER A 104 1.27 0.80 -8.02
N ARG A 105 1.92 1.01 -6.86
CA ARG A 105 3.19 1.72 -6.74
C ARG A 105 4.34 0.77 -6.41
N SER A 106 5.55 1.09 -6.87
CA SER A 106 6.78 0.39 -6.45
C SER A 106 7.24 0.82 -5.05
N GLN A 107 6.79 1.97 -4.57
CA GLN A 107 7.09 2.52 -3.25
C GLN A 107 5.81 2.84 -2.50
N MET A 108 5.88 2.91 -1.16
CA MET A 108 4.77 3.27 -0.27
C MET A 108 4.65 4.79 -0.11
N ASP A 109 4.69 5.54 -1.20
CA ASP A 109 4.73 7.00 -1.24
C ASP A 109 3.32 7.65 -1.26
N LEU A 110 2.29 6.90 -1.70
CA LEU A 110 0.91 7.37 -1.76
C LEU A 110 0.01 6.59 -0.77
N GLN A 111 0.41 6.56 0.50
CA GLN A 111 -0.34 5.89 1.55
C GLN A 111 -0.66 6.86 2.67
N TYR A 112 -1.83 7.49 2.59
CA TYR A 112 -2.30 8.46 3.56
C TYR A 112 -3.47 7.87 4.33
N PHE A 113 -3.29 7.73 5.64
CA PHE A 113 -4.34 7.28 6.56
C PHE A 113 -4.53 8.28 7.69
N PHE A 114 -5.78 8.62 7.93
CA PHE A 114 -6.16 9.60 8.95
C PHE A 114 -7.13 8.96 9.93
N VAL A 115 -6.94 9.21 11.22
CA VAL A 115 -7.86 8.81 12.28
C VAL A 115 -8.32 10.06 13.00
N ASN A 116 -9.61 10.34 12.99
CA ASN A 116 -10.20 11.56 13.56
C ASN A 116 -9.41 12.84 13.16
N GLY A 117 -9.05 12.94 11.87
CA GLY A 117 -8.28 14.07 11.32
C GLY A 117 -6.78 14.06 11.61
N ARG A 118 -6.22 13.05 12.30
CA ARG A 118 -4.79 12.90 12.56
C ARG A 118 -4.14 11.95 11.56
N VAL A 119 -2.98 12.32 11.06
CA VAL A 119 -2.15 11.42 10.25
C VAL A 119 -1.66 10.25 11.10
N VAL A 120 -1.90 9.03 10.66
CA VAL A 120 -1.53 7.82 11.36
C VAL A 120 -0.73 6.89 10.46
N LYS A 121 0.37 6.38 10.99
CA LYS A 121 1.20 5.32 10.37
C LYS A 121 1.21 4.12 11.31
N ASP A 122 0.13 3.37 11.31
CA ASP A 122 -0.06 2.24 12.19
C ASP A 122 0.12 0.91 11.45
N LYS A 123 0.73 -0.08 12.13
CA LYS A 123 1.00 -1.40 11.55
C LYS A 123 -0.26 -2.22 11.33
N LEU A 124 -1.26 -2.09 12.21
CA LEU A 124 -2.54 -2.76 12.12
C LEU A 124 -3.29 -2.31 10.88
N VAL A 125 -3.39 -0.99 10.67
CA VAL A 125 -4.01 -0.39 9.47
C VAL A 125 -3.27 -0.85 8.21
N GLY A 126 -1.93 -0.72 8.21
CA GLY A 126 -1.11 -1.16 7.08
C GLY A 126 -1.25 -2.65 6.77
N HIS A 127 -1.48 -3.48 7.79
CA HIS A 127 -1.74 -4.91 7.61
C HIS A 127 -3.12 -5.15 6.99
N ALA A 128 -4.18 -4.52 7.52
CA ALA A 128 -5.54 -4.65 7.02
C ALA A 128 -5.64 -4.25 5.54
N VAL A 129 -5.04 -3.11 5.16
CA VAL A 129 -5.02 -2.65 3.77
C VAL A 129 -4.25 -3.65 2.87
N ARG A 130 -3.03 -4.07 3.27
CA ARG A 130 -2.27 -5.05 2.46
C ARG A 130 -3.00 -6.36 2.30
N GLN A 131 -3.69 -6.83 3.33
CA GLN A 131 -4.48 -8.05 3.28
C GLN A 131 -5.65 -7.90 2.30
N ALA A 132 -6.34 -6.76 2.27
CA ALA A 132 -7.44 -6.50 1.34
C ALA A 132 -6.98 -6.49 -0.14
N TYR A 133 -5.75 -6.09 -0.39
CA TYR A 133 -5.17 -6.05 -1.73
C TYR A 133 -4.38 -7.31 -2.12
N ARG A 134 -4.24 -8.29 -1.22
CA ARG A 134 -3.34 -9.44 -1.37
C ARG A 134 -3.57 -10.22 -2.67
N ASP A 135 -4.83 -10.45 -3.02
CA ASP A 135 -5.20 -11.31 -4.14
C ASP A 135 -5.29 -10.55 -5.48
N VAL A 136 -5.10 -9.23 -5.46
CA VAL A 136 -5.28 -8.37 -6.64
C VAL A 136 -4.01 -7.58 -7.01
N LEU A 137 -3.00 -7.54 -6.15
CA LEU A 137 -1.73 -6.86 -6.43
C LEU A 137 -0.63 -7.85 -6.82
N PHE A 138 0.19 -7.46 -7.78
CA PHE A 138 1.42 -8.18 -8.10
C PHE A 138 2.44 -8.08 -6.97
N HIS A 139 3.31 -9.08 -6.86
CA HIS A 139 4.39 -9.10 -5.87
C HIS A 139 5.28 -7.85 -5.98
N GLY A 140 5.65 -7.28 -4.84
CA GLY A 140 6.48 -6.07 -4.78
C GLY A 140 5.77 -4.77 -5.13
N ARG A 141 4.45 -4.80 -5.33
CA ARG A 141 3.64 -3.59 -5.56
C ARG A 141 2.90 -3.20 -4.29
N HIS A 142 2.67 -1.90 -4.16
CA HIS A 142 2.00 -1.31 -3.00
C HIS A 142 0.72 -0.60 -3.43
N PRO A 143 -0.36 -0.72 -2.63
CA PRO A 143 -1.58 0.03 -2.88
C PRO A 143 -1.37 1.52 -2.64
N ALA A 144 -2.08 2.35 -3.40
CA ALA A 144 -2.18 3.78 -3.14
C ALA A 144 -3.56 4.09 -2.56
N PHE A 145 -3.61 4.93 -1.53
CA PHE A 145 -4.87 5.30 -0.89
C PHE A 145 -4.77 6.60 -0.10
N VAL A 146 -5.92 7.24 0.05
CA VAL A 146 -6.16 8.37 0.97
C VAL A 146 -7.42 8.01 1.75
N LEU A 147 -7.28 7.54 2.99
CA LEU A 147 -8.36 7.00 3.80
C LEU A 147 -8.52 7.73 5.13
N TYR A 148 -9.76 7.88 5.54
CA TYR A 148 -10.17 8.52 6.78
C TYR A 148 -10.99 7.54 7.59
N LEU A 149 -10.57 7.30 8.82
CA LEU A 149 -11.30 6.52 9.81
C LEU A 149 -11.79 7.47 10.91
N GLU A 150 -13.07 7.50 11.11
CA GLU A 150 -13.72 8.21 12.21
C GLU A 150 -14.24 7.19 13.22
N LEU A 151 -13.92 7.40 14.47
CA LEU A 151 -14.36 6.57 15.58
C LEU A 151 -14.49 7.38 16.85
N GLU A 152 -15.20 6.84 17.82
CA GLU A 152 -15.35 7.50 19.13
C GLU A 152 -13.98 7.75 19.78
N PRO A 153 -13.69 8.99 20.21
CA PRO A 153 -12.39 9.34 20.81
C PRO A 153 -12.01 8.48 22.03
N ALA A 154 -12.99 8.02 22.81
CA ALA A 154 -12.78 7.15 23.96
C ALA A 154 -12.27 5.74 23.58
N SER A 155 -12.41 5.35 22.30
CA SER A 155 -11.92 4.08 21.75
C SER A 155 -10.50 4.15 21.18
N LEU A 156 -9.85 5.33 21.27
CA LEU A 156 -8.55 5.63 20.69
C LEU A 156 -7.59 6.19 21.73
N ASP A 157 -6.46 5.53 21.96
CA ASP A 157 -5.33 6.10 22.68
C ASP A 157 -4.29 6.65 21.69
N VAL A 158 -4.06 7.95 21.74
CA VAL A 158 -3.09 8.67 20.88
C VAL A 158 -1.76 8.92 21.58
N ASN A 159 -1.65 8.60 22.87
CA ASN A 159 -0.44 8.85 23.66
C ASN A 159 0.50 7.64 23.67
N VAL A 160 0.73 7.03 22.52
CA VAL A 160 1.54 5.81 22.37
C VAL A 160 2.97 6.13 21.95
N HIS A 161 3.17 7.17 21.15
CA HIS A 161 4.48 7.53 20.60
C HIS A 161 4.73 9.05 20.70
N PRO A 162 5.98 9.51 20.97
CA PRO A 162 6.30 10.93 21.07
C PRO A 162 5.88 11.75 19.86
N THR A 163 6.02 11.21 18.64
CA THR A 163 5.60 11.88 17.39
C THR A 163 4.10 11.76 17.11
N LYS A 164 3.35 11.00 17.93
CA LYS A 164 1.90 10.78 17.81
C LYS A 164 1.44 10.29 16.44
N ASN A 165 2.33 9.64 15.70
CA ASN A 165 2.01 9.02 14.39
C ASN A 165 1.46 7.60 14.55
N GLU A 166 1.58 7.00 15.72
CA GLU A 166 1.01 5.71 16.07
C GLU A 166 -0.14 5.92 17.05
N VAL A 167 -1.14 5.09 16.95
CA VAL A 167 -2.33 5.10 17.79
C VAL A 167 -2.59 3.70 18.31
N ARG A 168 -3.24 3.59 19.46
CA ARG A 168 -3.69 2.32 19.99
C ARG A 168 -5.21 2.29 20.01
N PHE A 169 -5.78 1.41 19.20
CA PHE A 169 -7.22 1.16 19.21
C PHE A 169 -7.58 0.29 20.42
N ARG A 170 -8.66 0.64 21.12
CA ARG A 170 -9.19 -0.17 22.22
C ARG A 170 -9.56 -1.56 21.74
N ASP A 171 -10.23 -1.64 20.59
CA ASP A 171 -10.55 -2.89 19.89
C ASP A 171 -9.87 -2.92 18.51
N GLY A 172 -8.58 -3.23 18.52
CA GLY A 172 -7.79 -3.28 17.28
C GLY A 172 -8.26 -4.33 16.29
N ARG A 173 -8.83 -5.45 16.78
CA ARG A 173 -9.33 -6.51 15.91
C ARG A 173 -10.58 -6.04 15.15
N LEU A 174 -11.51 -5.38 15.83
CA LEU A 174 -12.71 -4.83 15.20
C LEU A 174 -12.34 -3.82 14.10
N VAL A 175 -11.40 -2.89 14.40
CA VAL A 175 -10.92 -1.90 13.43
C VAL A 175 -10.24 -2.56 12.25
N HIS A 176 -9.37 -3.54 12.49
CA HIS A 176 -8.70 -4.30 11.43
C HIS A 176 -9.70 -4.98 10.49
N ASP A 177 -10.65 -5.72 11.06
CA ASP A 177 -11.64 -6.47 10.31
C ASP A 177 -12.60 -5.54 9.55
N PHE A 178 -12.95 -4.40 10.12
CA PHE A 178 -13.76 -3.38 9.46
C PHE A 178 -13.05 -2.80 8.24
N ILE A 179 -11.79 -2.36 8.38
CA ILE A 179 -11.00 -1.83 7.26
C ILE A 179 -10.83 -2.91 6.17
N PHE A 180 -10.42 -4.10 6.57
CA PHE A 180 -10.23 -5.23 5.64
C PHE A 180 -11.49 -5.52 4.84
N ARG A 181 -12.64 -5.74 5.49
CA ARG A 181 -13.91 -6.08 4.83
C ARG A 181 -14.40 -4.97 3.92
N SER A 182 -14.28 -3.71 4.36
CA SER A 182 -14.67 -2.54 3.57
C SER A 182 -13.89 -2.48 2.26
N LEU A 183 -12.58 -2.57 2.33
CA LEU A 183 -11.72 -2.53 1.16
C LEU A 183 -11.88 -3.76 0.26
N HIS A 184 -11.91 -4.95 0.84
CA HIS A 184 -12.08 -6.20 0.10
C HIS A 184 -13.41 -6.21 -0.69
N LYS A 185 -14.51 -5.78 -0.06
CA LYS A 185 -15.82 -5.67 -0.72
C LYS A 185 -15.76 -4.70 -1.91
N THR A 186 -15.16 -3.52 -1.72
CA THR A 186 -15.03 -2.51 -2.79
C THR A 186 -14.19 -3.01 -3.95
N LEU A 187 -13.05 -3.65 -3.67
CA LEU A 187 -12.15 -4.18 -4.69
C LEU A 187 -12.76 -5.37 -5.44
N ALA A 188 -13.56 -6.20 -4.77
CA ALA A 188 -14.27 -7.31 -5.39
C ALA A 188 -15.32 -6.84 -6.43
N GLN A 189 -15.99 -5.72 -6.17
CA GLN A 189 -16.96 -5.13 -7.11
C GLN A 189 -16.34 -4.61 -8.41
N VAL A 190 -15.06 -4.30 -8.40
CA VAL A 190 -14.33 -3.79 -9.58
C VAL A 190 -13.66 -4.90 -10.38
N ARG A 191 -13.57 -6.10 -9.81
CA ARG A 191 -13.10 -7.26 -10.55
C ARG A 191 -14.10 -7.53 -11.66
N PRO A 192 -13.73 -7.47 -12.99
CA PRO A 192 -14.63 -7.93 -14.02
C PRO A 192 -14.98 -9.37 -13.65
N GLU A 193 -16.27 -9.65 -13.49
CA GLU A 193 -16.75 -11.00 -13.34
C GLU A 193 -16.20 -11.75 -14.54
N THR A 194 -15.26 -12.65 -14.34
CA THR A 194 -14.97 -13.70 -15.32
C THR A 194 -16.32 -14.35 -15.54
N PRO A 195 -16.86 -14.35 -16.75
CA PRO A 195 -18.12 -15.04 -16.99
C PRO A 195 -17.88 -16.49 -16.58
N THR A 196 -18.40 -16.85 -15.43
CA THR A 196 -18.46 -18.22 -14.97
C THR A 196 -19.22 -18.95 -16.04
N GLY A 197 -18.55 -19.91 -16.69
CA GLY A 197 -18.98 -20.60 -17.87
C GLY A 197 -20.47 -20.86 -17.86
N GLY A 198 -21.15 -20.25 -18.81
CA GLY A 198 -22.51 -20.58 -19.11
C GLY A 198 -22.56 -22.07 -19.38
N THR A 199 -23.27 -22.77 -18.54
CA THR A 199 -23.73 -24.13 -18.77
C THR A 199 -24.36 -24.15 -20.15
N VAL A 200 -23.71 -24.87 -21.06
CA VAL A 200 -24.29 -25.20 -22.37
C VAL A 200 -25.36 -26.26 -22.11
N GLU A 201 -26.49 -25.81 -21.63
CA GLU A 201 -27.68 -26.61 -21.47
C GLU A 201 -28.86 -25.75 -21.92
N GLN A 202 -29.13 -25.85 -23.20
CA GLN A 202 -30.45 -25.79 -23.83
C GLN A 202 -30.31 -25.45 -25.33
N LEU A 203 -30.05 -26.45 -26.13
CA LEU A 203 -30.67 -26.56 -27.44
C LEU A 203 -31.09 -28.01 -27.61
N GLY A 204 -32.27 -28.28 -27.00
CA GLY A 204 -33.03 -29.44 -27.35
C GLY A 204 -33.57 -29.25 -28.77
N VAL A 205 -33.09 -30.04 -29.68
CA VAL A 205 -33.78 -30.32 -30.94
C VAL A 205 -33.99 -31.82 -30.95
N MET A 206 -35.24 -32.21 -30.68
CA MET A 206 -35.79 -33.52 -31.08
C MET A 206 -35.61 -33.69 -32.59
N GLN A 207 -35.00 -34.78 -33.02
CA GLN A 207 -35.37 -35.46 -34.26
C GLN A 207 -35.06 -36.93 -34.14
N ASP A 208 -36.09 -37.71 -34.52
CA ASP A 208 -36.31 -39.13 -34.50
C ASP A 208 -35.22 -39.95 -35.23
N PRO A 209 -35.04 -41.22 -34.85
CA PRO A 209 -34.11 -42.13 -35.51
C PRO A 209 -34.83 -42.93 -36.61
N THR A 210 -34.48 -42.74 -37.86
CA THR A 210 -34.82 -43.72 -38.88
C THR A 210 -33.72 -43.83 -39.95
N GLN A 211 -33.12 -45.05 -39.96
CA GLN A 211 -32.49 -45.75 -41.09
C GLN A 211 -31.33 -45.11 -41.87
N LEU A 212 -30.19 -45.73 -41.92
CA LEU A 212 -29.77 -46.66 -42.98
C LEU A 212 -28.31 -47.13 -42.77
N GLN A 213 -28.10 -48.32 -43.18
CA GLN A 213 -26.98 -49.23 -43.02
C GLN A 213 -25.68 -48.86 -43.79
N PRO A 214 -24.60 -49.66 -43.65
CA PRO A 214 -23.22 -49.24 -43.78
C PRO A 214 -22.58 -49.68 -45.14
N GLN A 215 -21.65 -48.88 -45.61
CA GLN A 215 -20.62 -49.32 -46.56
C GLN A 215 -19.34 -48.54 -46.17
N GLY A 216 -18.23 -49.09 -45.80
CA GLY A 216 -17.43 -50.09 -46.46
C GLY A 216 -16.07 -49.44 -46.79
N LEU A 217 -14.98 -49.88 -46.08
CA LEU A 217 -13.57 -49.93 -46.56
C LEU A 217 -12.87 -48.55 -46.80
N GLN A 218 -11.74 -48.23 -46.19
CA GLN A 218 -10.42 -48.87 -46.32
C GLN A 218 -9.43 -48.34 -45.30
N ALA A 219 -8.59 -49.22 -44.85
CA ALA A 219 -7.44 -49.00 -44.01
C ALA A 219 -6.34 -48.16 -44.70
N GLY A 220 -5.79 -47.21 -44.00
CA GLY A 220 -4.54 -46.54 -44.32
C GLY A 220 -3.64 -46.54 -43.11
N VAL A 221 -2.76 -47.53 -43.06
CA VAL A 221 -1.67 -47.66 -42.09
C VAL A 221 -0.61 -46.63 -42.42
N PHE A 222 -0.27 -45.75 -41.52
CA PHE A 222 1.02 -45.07 -41.56
C PHE A 222 1.68 -45.16 -40.17
N SER A 223 2.63 -46.11 -40.10
CA SER A 223 3.64 -46.22 -39.08
C SER A 223 4.68 -45.13 -39.27
N GLY A 224 4.95 -44.39 -38.27
CA GLY A 224 6.06 -43.45 -38.19
C GLY A 224 6.62 -43.43 -36.78
N GLN A 225 7.42 -44.43 -36.44
CA GLN A 225 8.31 -44.42 -35.31
C GLN A 225 9.46 -43.47 -35.61
N THR A 226 9.65 -42.47 -34.77
CA THR A 226 10.95 -41.80 -34.68
C THR A 226 11.52 -42.04 -33.29
N GLN A 227 12.46 -42.98 -33.28
CA GLN A 227 13.40 -43.21 -32.16
C GLN A 227 14.27 -41.98 -32.02
N VAL A 228 14.43 -41.48 -30.81
CA VAL A 228 15.49 -40.53 -30.45
C VAL A 228 16.48 -41.27 -29.57
N ASP A 229 17.67 -41.28 -30.04
CA ASP A 229 18.89 -41.96 -29.61
C ASP A 229 19.37 -41.40 -28.25
N LEU A 230 19.69 -42.29 -27.33
CA LEU A 230 20.32 -42.02 -26.03
C LEU A 230 21.84 -42.04 -26.20
N GLY A 231 22.46 -40.90 -26.39
CA GLY A 231 23.90 -40.73 -26.29
C GLY A 231 24.38 -40.62 -24.86
N GLN A 232 24.94 -41.66 -24.31
CA GLN A 232 25.78 -41.65 -23.11
C GLN A 232 27.07 -40.88 -23.38
N VAL A 233 27.40 -39.90 -22.51
CA VAL A 233 28.79 -39.51 -22.30
C VAL A 233 29.04 -39.45 -20.79
N ALA A 234 29.90 -40.32 -20.33
CA ALA A 234 30.49 -40.40 -19.02
C ALA A 234 31.52 -39.28 -18.80
N GLY A 235 31.61 -38.78 -17.61
CA GLY A 235 32.69 -37.89 -17.18
C GLY A 235 32.45 -37.26 -15.83
N ASN A 236 32.79 -37.95 -14.76
CA ASN A 236 33.13 -37.38 -13.44
C ASN A 236 34.53 -36.73 -13.50
N PRO A 237 34.88 -35.69 -12.70
CA PRO A 237 35.10 -35.92 -11.28
C PRO A 237 34.71 -34.77 -10.32
N THR A 238 34.27 -35.18 -9.14
CA THR A 238 34.50 -34.66 -7.77
C THR A 238 35.20 -33.31 -7.64
N SER A 239 34.51 -32.32 -7.04
CA SER A 239 35.12 -31.42 -6.09
C SER A 239 34.15 -31.11 -4.95
N SER A 240 34.55 -31.54 -3.80
CA SER A 240 33.98 -31.32 -2.48
C SER A 240 33.96 -29.85 -2.12
N MET A 241 32.79 -29.28 -1.84
CA MET A 241 32.70 -28.04 -1.09
C MET A 241 32.07 -28.31 0.28
N SER A 242 32.89 -28.12 1.28
CA SER A 242 32.54 -28.18 2.72
C SER A 242 31.49 -27.12 3.10
N PRO A 243 30.63 -27.40 4.09
CA PRO A 243 29.66 -26.42 4.56
C PRO A 243 30.36 -25.32 5.36
N MET A 244 30.15 -24.07 4.98
CA MET A 244 30.54 -22.90 5.77
C MET A 244 29.71 -22.85 7.05
N SER A 245 30.38 -23.06 8.17
CA SER A 245 29.87 -22.82 9.50
C SER A 245 29.71 -21.32 9.75
N TRP A 246 28.51 -20.89 10.01
CA TRP A 246 28.20 -19.53 10.43
C TRP A 246 28.42 -19.43 11.95
N SER A 247 29.45 -18.69 12.37
CA SER A 247 29.66 -18.31 13.76
C SER A 247 28.93 -17.01 14.06
N PRO A 248 28.16 -16.91 15.15
CA PRO A 248 27.53 -15.65 15.53
C PRO A 248 28.60 -14.70 16.10
N SER A 249 28.71 -13.50 15.49
CA SER A 249 29.58 -12.45 15.97
C SER A 249 29.10 -11.89 17.31
N ALA A 250 30.07 -11.69 18.20
CA ALA A 250 29.94 -11.29 19.57
C ALA A 250 29.05 -10.05 19.81
N SER A 251 28.17 -10.18 20.78
CA SER A 251 27.49 -9.07 21.45
C SER A 251 28.51 -8.17 22.13
N SER A 252 28.62 -6.91 21.72
CA SER A 252 29.36 -5.88 22.45
C SER A 252 28.64 -5.59 23.77
N GLN A 253 29.20 -6.07 24.87
CA GLN A 253 28.78 -5.70 26.21
C GLN A 253 29.24 -4.29 26.52
N TYR A 254 28.31 -3.36 26.63
CA TYR A 254 28.57 -2.04 27.21
C TYR A 254 28.78 -2.20 28.72
N SER A 255 29.87 -1.61 29.24
CA SER A 255 30.15 -1.63 30.67
C SER A 255 29.20 -0.72 31.46
N PRO A 256 28.86 -1.02 32.71
CA PRO A 256 27.93 -0.21 33.54
C PRO A 256 28.36 1.25 33.75
N ALA A 257 29.63 1.59 33.57
CA ALA A 257 30.15 2.94 33.72
C ALA A 257 29.72 3.90 32.58
N GLN A 258 29.43 3.39 31.40
CA GLN A 258 29.00 4.22 30.26
C GLN A 258 27.51 4.61 30.30
N ILE A 259 26.71 3.87 31.08
CA ILE A 259 25.28 4.17 31.24
C ILE A 259 25.03 5.33 32.22
N GLN A 260 25.94 5.56 33.19
CA GLN A 260 25.80 6.67 34.15
C GLN A 260 26.15 8.03 33.57
N GLU A 261 26.98 8.10 32.56
CA GLU A 261 27.41 9.37 31.95
C GLU A 261 26.34 9.96 31.00
N GLN A 262 25.53 9.09 30.40
CA GLN A 262 24.40 9.55 29.56
C GLN A 262 23.20 10.08 30.35
N SER A 263 23.05 9.70 31.61
CA SER A 263 21.96 10.18 32.48
C SER A 263 22.18 11.59 33.05
N ARG A 264 23.39 12.12 33.00
CA ARG A 264 23.75 13.46 33.51
C ARG A 264 23.57 14.61 32.52
N VAL A 265 23.25 14.31 31.26
CA VAL A 265 23.10 15.34 30.21
C VAL A 265 21.64 15.77 30.05
N TYR A 266 20.71 15.17 30.79
CA TYR A 266 19.25 15.47 30.71
C TYR A 266 18.62 15.87 32.06
N ALA A 267 19.42 16.42 33.00
CA ALA A 267 18.91 17.09 34.21
C ALA A 267 19.04 18.61 34.06
#